data_b2de670d186952f00296965f06a55e8d
#
_entry.id   b2de670d186952f00296965f06a55e8d
#
_cell.length_a   1.000
_cell.length_b   1.000
_cell.length_c   1.000
_cell.angle_alpha   90.00
_cell.angle_beta   90.00
_cell.angle_gamma   90.00
#
_symmetry.space_group_name_H-M   'P 1'
#
loop_
_entity.id
_entity.type
_entity.pdbx_description
1 polymer ?
#
loop_
_entity_poly.entity_id
_entity_poly.type
_entity_poly.pdbx_seq_one_letter_code
_entity_poly.pdbx_strand_id
1 'polypeptide(L)'
;RQGKFTSSELPRGMRQIPYDIPGDPELAKLIEAQAEGRDDCRILASDDPYLPIYYGTVNIWTFLGDPNTAWMSVALNQCCDTDDFQLFGKLIGNAIEQSDRRVVLLASGGMTHRFFNFKELPKRESQKAPDNIFDRAYYDADMGVLDKFGKGDHAGVIDGMPEYRKAYPEGHFGHYLMMAAALGGRDCTATGELFSEYEASVGTGQVHVWFERPEGGWTA
;
A
#
# COMPACT_ATOMS: atom_id res chain seq x y z
N ARG A 1 -0.83 9.76 17.88
CA ARG A 1 0.50 9.39 18.33
C ARG A 1 1.49 10.51 18.06
N GLN A 2 2.24 10.96 19.07
CA GLN A 2 3.19 12.06 18.97
C GLN A 2 4.61 11.53 18.94
N GLY A 3 5.49 12.19 18.19
CA GLY A 3 6.90 11.84 18.17
C GLY A 3 7.67 12.57 17.09
N LYS A 4 8.93 12.16 16.93
CA LYS A 4 9.76 12.55 15.80
C LYS A 4 10.19 11.27 15.09
N PHE A 5 9.93 11.24 13.80
CA PHE A 5 10.45 10.17 12.97
C PHE A 5 11.97 10.30 12.84
N THR A 6 12.68 9.24 13.20
CA THR A 6 14.13 9.16 13.05
C THR A 6 14.52 7.86 12.39
N SER A 7 15.35 7.90 11.36
CA SER A 7 15.92 6.72 10.73
C SER A 7 17.33 7.01 10.23
N SER A 8 18.22 6.05 10.39
CA SER A 8 19.56 6.14 9.81
C SER A 8 19.58 5.94 8.30
N GLU A 9 18.52 5.34 7.76
CA GLU A 9 18.40 4.97 6.34
C GLU A 9 17.82 6.10 5.49
N LEU A 10 17.12 7.05 6.11
CA LEU A 10 16.47 8.13 5.39
C LEU A 10 17.37 9.35 5.19
N PRO A 11 17.11 10.15 4.14
CA PRO A 11 17.79 11.42 3.93
C PRO A 11 17.78 12.31 5.18
N ARG A 12 18.82 13.09 5.36
CA ARG A 12 19.03 13.91 6.57
C ARG A 12 17.83 14.80 6.91
N GLY A 13 17.13 15.33 5.91
CA GLY A 13 15.94 16.16 6.07
C GLY A 13 14.74 15.45 6.69
N MET A 14 14.63 14.14 6.53
CA MET A 14 13.53 13.36 7.08
C MET A 14 13.75 12.85 8.51
N ARG A 15 14.97 12.95 9.04
CA ARG A 15 15.33 12.43 10.36
C ARG A 15 14.69 13.15 11.54
N GLN A 16 14.10 14.31 11.32
CA GLN A 16 13.61 15.18 12.38
C GLN A 16 12.15 15.64 12.15
N ILE A 17 11.41 14.97 11.30
CA ILE A 17 10.01 15.32 11.04
C ILE A 17 9.18 15.02 12.30
N PRO A 18 8.65 16.04 12.98
CA PRO A 18 7.73 15.81 14.07
C PRO A 18 6.39 15.33 13.50
N TYR A 19 5.71 14.47 14.24
CA TYR A 19 4.35 14.07 13.93
C TYR A 19 3.48 14.05 15.18
N ASP A 20 2.22 14.40 14.99
CA ASP A 20 1.16 14.26 15.98
C ASP A 20 -0.05 13.71 15.24
N ILE A 21 -0.15 12.39 15.17
CA ILE A 21 -1.12 11.68 14.33
C ILE A 21 -2.18 11.07 15.23
N PRO A 22 -3.43 11.54 15.18
CA PRO A 22 -4.53 10.91 15.91
C PRO A 22 -4.73 9.48 15.40
N GLY A 23 -4.98 8.54 16.32
CA GLY A 23 -5.24 7.13 15.99
C GLY A 23 -6.67 6.74 16.29
N ASP A 24 -7.11 5.60 15.76
CA ASP A 24 -8.37 4.95 16.13
C ASP A 24 -8.09 3.61 16.81
N PRO A 25 -7.91 3.61 18.16
CA PRO A 25 -7.63 2.37 18.88
C PRO A 25 -8.82 1.41 18.90
N GLU A 26 -10.05 1.90 18.77
CA GLU A 26 -11.25 1.05 18.73
C GLU A 26 -11.29 0.23 17.43
N LEU A 27 -11.10 0.88 16.29
CA LEU A 27 -11.03 0.18 15.01
C LEU A 27 -9.82 -0.77 14.95
N ALA A 28 -8.68 -0.37 15.52
CA ALA A 28 -7.52 -1.26 15.61
C ALA A 28 -7.82 -2.54 16.40
N LYS A 29 -8.56 -2.43 17.51
CA LYS A 29 -9.01 -3.59 18.30
C LYS A 29 -10.05 -4.44 17.58
N LEU A 30 -10.95 -3.84 16.80
CA LEU A 30 -11.89 -4.59 15.96
C LEU A 30 -11.13 -5.42 14.89
N ILE A 31 -10.09 -4.86 14.29
CA ILE A 31 -9.25 -5.59 13.33
C ILE A 31 -8.50 -6.74 14.03
N GLU A 32 -7.91 -6.50 15.19
CA GLU A 32 -7.25 -7.56 16.00
C GLU A 32 -8.22 -8.70 16.32
N ALA A 33 -9.45 -8.38 16.74
CA ALA A 33 -10.47 -9.34 17.10
C ALA A 33 -10.90 -10.25 15.93
N GLN A 34 -10.77 -9.79 14.68
CA GLN A 34 -11.05 -10.63 13.50
C GLN A 34 -10.10 -11.85 13.40
N ALA A 35 -8.95 -11.81 14.05
CA ALA A 35 -7.98 -12.88 14.04
C ALA A 35 -8.07 -13.79 15.29
N GLU A 36 -8.97 -13.52 16.24
CA GLU A 36 -9.13 -14.33 17.45
C GLU A 36 -9.56 -15.77 17.11
N GLY A 37 -8.88 -16.74 17.74
CA GLY A 37 -9.17 -18.17 17.53
C GLY A 37 -8.73 -18.73 16.19
N ARG A 38 -8.01 -17.97 15.37
CA ARG A 38 -7.47 -18.43 14.09
C ARG A 38 -6.07 -18.99 14.24
N ASP A 39 -5.79 -20.07 13.51
CA ASP A 39 -4.46 -20.68 13.45
C ASP A 39 -3.65 -20.22 12.22
N ASP A 40 -4.34 -19.62 11.23
CA ASP A 40 -3.78 -19.25 9.93
C ASP A 40 -3.30 -17.78 9.86
N CYS A 41 -3.61 -16.97 10.85
CA CYS A 41 -3.11 -15.60 10.92
C CYS A 41 -3.04 -15.06 12.35
N ARG A 42 -2.25 -14.00 12.51
CA ARG A 42 -2.18 -13.23 13.75
C ARG A 42 -2.15 -11.74 13.44
N ILE A 43 -3.05 -10.99 14.06
CA ILE A 43 -3.08 -9.52 14.00
C ILE A 43 -2.87 -8.98 15.41
N LEU A 44 -2.08 -7.93 15.54
CA LEU A 44 -1.81 -7.26 16.79
C LEU A 44 -2.07 -5.76 16.62
N ALA A 45 -3.02 -5.24 17.39
CA ALA A 45 -3.18 -3.80 17.57
C ALA A 45 -2.13 -3.30 18.57
N SER A 46 -1.20 -2.46 18.11
CA SER A 46 -0.10 -1.96 18.92
C SER A 46 -0.23 -0.48 19.20
N ASP A 47 -0.12 -0.11 20.47
CA ASP A 47 0.04 1.26 20.96
C ASP A 47 1.43 1.50 21.60
N ASP A 48 2.38 0.61 21.35
CA ASP A 48 3.74 0.68 21.89
C ASP A 48 4.37 2.06 21.61
N PRO A 49 4.69 2.85 22.64
CA PRO A 49 5.26 4.19 22.46
C PRO A 49 6.69 4.15 21.90
N TYR A 50 7.38 3.03 22.00
CA TYR A 50 8.71 2.84 21.47
C TYR A 50 8.74 2.39 20.01
N LEU A 51 7.63 1.92 19.47
CA LEU A 51 7.51 1.59 18.07
C LEU A 51 7.19 2.87 17.26
N PRO A 52 8.14 3.40 16.48
CA PRO A 52 7.90 4.60 15.69
C PRO A 52 6.86 4.33 14.57
N ILE A 53 6.15 5.37 14.17
CA ILE A 53 5.34 5.31 12.96
C ILE A 53 6.28 5.22 11.76
N TYR A 54 5.97 4.32 10.83
CA TYR A 54 6.79 4.09 9.65
C TYR A 54 6.81 5.31 8.72
N TYR A 55 7.92 5.54 8.03
CA TYR A 55 8.10 6.73 7.20
C TYR A 55 7.04 6.87 6.10
N GLY A 56 6.58 5.77 5.51
CA GLY A 56 5.53 5.79 4.49
C GLY A 56 4.24 6.44 4.99
N THR A 57 3.85 6.19 6.24
CA THR A 57 2.71 6.86 6.88
C THR A 57 3.00 8.34 7.12
N VAL A 58 4.18 8.68 7.65
CA VAL A 58 4.56 10.07 7.93
C VAL A 58 4.63 10.90 6.65
N ASN A 59 5.14 10.31 5.56
CA ASN A 59 5.18 10.97 4.25
C ASN A 59 3.78 11.36 3.78
N ILE A 60 2.86 10.42 3.76
CA ILE A 60 1.49 10.69 3.29
C ILE A 60 0.79 11.66 4.24
N TRP A 61 0.96 11.48 5.55
CA TRP A 61 0.44 12.41 6.56
C TRP A 61 0.90 13.85 6.31
N THR A 62 2.14 14.07 5.91
CA THR A 62 2.68 15.41 5.66
C THR A 62 1.88 16.17 4.59
N PHE A 63 1.29 15.47 3.64
CA PHE A 63 0.54 16.07 2.53
C PHE A 63 -0.98 15.99 2.71
N LEU A 64 -1.48 14.91 3.31
CA LEU A 64 -2.93 14.62 3.42
C LEU A 64 -3.44 14.64 4.86
N GLY A 65 -2.57 14.85 5.83
CA GLY A 65 -2.92 14.80 7.25
C GLY A 65 -3.90 15.90 7.64
N ASP A 66 -4.94 15.49 8.38
CA ASP A 66 -5.89 16.38 9.03
C ASP A 66 -5.96 15.98 10.51
N PRO A 67 -5.75 16.93 11.45
CA PRO A 67 -5.76 16.64 12.88
C PRO A 67 -7.12 16.13 13.41
N ASN A 68 -8.19 16.30 12.64
CA ASN A 68 -9.51 15.77 12.97
C ASN A 68 -9.81 14.40 12.38
N THR A 69 -8.90 13.85 11.61
CA THR A 69 -9.04 12.53 10.98
C THR A 69 -8.08 11.54 11.62
N ALA A 70 -8.61 10.43 12.12
CA ALA A 70 -7.80 9.37 12.71
C ALA A 70 -7.05 8.57 11.62
N TRP A 71 -5.82 8.18 11.91
CA TRP A 71 -4.96 7.41 11.03
C TRP A 71 -4.46 6.15 11.73
N MET A 72 -4.41 5.06 10.97
CA MET A 72 -3.76 3.82 11.39
C MET A 72 -2.76 3.38 10.33
N SER A 73 -1.67 2.81 10.79
CA SER A 73 -0.64 2.22 9.93
C SER A 73 -0.75 0.69 10.01
N VAL A 74 -0.90 0.05 8.87
CA VAL A 74 -0.89 -1.41 8.75
C VAL A 74 0.46 -1.82 8.20
N ALA A 75 1.19 -2.65 8.95
CA ALA A 75 2.51 -3.12 8.53
C ALA A 75 2.39 -4.19 7.45
N LEU A 76 3.28 -4.11 6.45
CA LEU A 76 3.53 -5.20 5.51
C LEU A 76 4.50 -6.21 6.11
N ASN A 77 4.11 -7.47 6.13
CA ASN A 77 5.01 -8.57 6.50
C ASN A 77 5.58 -9.21 5.23
N GLN A 78 6.88 -9.12 5.05
CA GLN A 78 7.56 -9.67 3.87
C GLN A 78 7.59 -11.21 3.81
N CYS A 79 7.21 -11.89 4.90
CA CYS A 79 7.05 -13.34 4.91
C CYS A 79 5.70 -13.80 4.34
N CYS A 80 4.78 -12.86 4.09
CA CYS A 80 3.45 -13.15 3.57
C CYS A 80 3.48 -13.43 2.06
N ASP A 81 2.63 -14.34 1.63
CA ASP A 81 2.31 -14.57 0.23
C ASP A 81 1.05 -13.81 -0.20
N THR A 82 0.55 -14.11 -1.40
CA THR A 82 -0.65 -13.45 -1.93
C THR A 82 -1.89 -13.78 -1.13
N ASP A 83 -2.04 -15.03 -0.70
CA ASP A 83 -3.23 -15.50 0.03
C ASP A 83 -3.24 -14.93 1.46
N ASP A 84 -2.07 -14.83 2.09
CA ASP A 84 -1.92 -14.16 3.40
C ASP A 84 -2.39 -12.70 3.34
N PHE A 85 -1.93 -11.94 2.33
CA PHE A 85 -2.35 -10.54 2.15
C PHE A 85 -3.85 -10.42 1.85
N GLN A 86 -4.41 -11.34 1.05
CA GLN A 86 -5.84 -11.39 0.79
C GLN A 86 -6.63 -11.69 2.08
N LEU A 87 -6.14 -12.61 2.91
CA LEU A 87 -6.76 -12.90 4.20
C LEU A 87 -6.74 -11.67 5.11
N PHE A 88 -5.57 -11.03 5.30
CA PHE A 88 -5.46 -9.82 6.13
C PHE A 88 -6.37 -8.70 5.64
N GLY A 89 -6.39 -8.44 4.35
CA GLY A 89 -7.25 -7.42 3.77
C GLY A 89 -8.73 -7.71 4.02
N LYS A 90 -9.17 -8.95 3.85
CA LYS A 90 -10.54 -9.37 4.16
C LYS A 90 -10.92 -9.13 5.62
N LEU A 91 -10.02 -9.46 6.56
CA LEU A 91 -10.26 -9.24 7.99
C LEU A 91 -10.34 -7.75 8.33
N ILE A 92 -9.52 -6.92 7.67
CA ILE A 92 -9.60 -5.45 7.78
C ILE A 92 -10.97 -4.96 7.25
N GLY A 93 -11.39 -5.41 6.08
CA GLY A 93 -12.68 -5.07 5.50
C GLY A 93 -13.85 -5.43 6.41
N ASN A 94 -13.86 -6.65 6.97
CA ASN A 94 -14.88 -7.10 7.92
C ASN A 94 -14.96 -6.21 9.17
N ALA A 95 -13.81 -5.78 9.71
CA ALA A 95 -13.78 -4.88 10.86
C ALA A 95 -14.32 -3.48 10.49
N ILE A 96 -14.01 -2.98 9.31
CA ILE A 96 -14.53 -1.69 8.81
C ILE A 96 -16.06 -1.77 8.67
N GLU A 97 -16.60 -2.84 8.10
CA GLU A 97 -18.06 -3.04 7.96
C GLU A 97 -18.79 -3.15 9.30
N GLN A 98 -18.13 -3.70 10.32
CA GLN A 98 -18.68 -3.76 11.69
C GLN A 98 -18.59 -2.44 12.44
N SER A 99 -17.84 -1.48 11.94
CA SER A 99 -17.67 -0.16 12.53
C SER A 99 -18.64 0.85 11.93
N ASP A 100 -18.85 1.96 12.60
CA ASP A 100 -19.59 3.13 12.11
C ASP A 100 -18.67 4.14 11.40
N ARG A 101 -17.45 3.74 11.07
CA ARG A 101 -16.40 4.60 10.51
C ARG A 101 -16.55 4.75 9.00
N ARG A 102 -16.29 5.95 8.50
CA ARG A 102 -15.96 6.17 7.08
C ARG A 102 -14.45 6.05 6.92
N VAL A 103 -14.01 5.08 6.16
CA VAL A 103 -12.59 4.73 6.04
C VAL A 103 -12.12 4.93 4.61
N VAL A 104 -10.95 5.55 4.45
CA VAL A 104 -10.18 5.57 3.21
C VAL A 104 -8.99 4.65 3.40
N LEU A 105 -8.80 3.70 2.48
CA LEU A 105 -7.67 2.80 2.47
C LEU A 105 -6.57 3.38 1.57
N LEU A 106 -5.39 3.59 2.13
CA LEU A 106 -4.22 4.10 1.42
C LEU A 106 -3.22 2.96 1.21
N ALA A 107 -3.18 2.41 0.01
CA ALA A 107 -2.21 1.40 -0.39
C ALA A 107 -0.90 2.09 -0.79
N SER A 108 -0.06 2.38 0.21
CA SER A 108 1.22 3.07 0.01
C SER A 108 2.32 2.09 -0.34
N GLY A 109 2.83 2.19 -1.56
CA GLY A 109 3.94 1.41 -2.05
C GLY A 109 4.10 1.60 -3.56
N GLY A 110 5.33 1.36 -4.05
CA GLY A 110 5.62 1.40 -5.48
C GLY A 110 5.08 0.17 -6.22
N MET A 111 5.06 0.27 -7.53
CA MET A 111 4.86 -0.85 -8.43
C MET A 111 6.14 -1.70 -8.46
N THR A 112 6.74 -1.98 -9.61
CA THR A 112 8.06 -2.64 -9.63
C THR A 112 9.08 -1.84 -8.82
N HIS A 113 9.87 -2.53 -7.98
CA HIS A 113 10.70 -1.86 -6.97
C HIS A 113 12.13 -2.43 -6.92
N ARG A 114 12.83 -2.37 -8.05
CA ARG A 114 14.22 -2.76 -8.17
C ARG A 114 15.09 -1.57 -8.52
N PHE A 115 16.05 -1.28 -7.65
CA PHE A 115 16.95 -0.15 -7.82
C PHE A 115 18.10 -0.46 -8.77
N PHE A 116 18.54 0.56 -9.50
CA PHE A 116 19.83 0.53 -10.18
C PHE A 116 20.99 0.42 -9.20
N ASN A 117 22.13 -0.05 -9.68
CA ASN A 117 23.34 -0.06 -8.89
C ASN A 117 23.76 1.35 -8.49
N PHE A 118 24.34 1.49 -7.29
CA PHE A 118 24.76 2.78 -6.74
C PHE A 118 25.58 3.64 -7.73
N LYS A 119 26.46 3.03 -8.52
CA LYS A 119 27.28 3.74 -9.50
C LYS A 119 26.48 4.29 -10.69
N GLU A 120 25.27 3.80 -10.91
CA GLU A 120 24.39 4.23 -12.00
C GLU A 120 23.43 5.33 -11.54
N LEU A 121 23.13 5.43 -10.23
CA LEU A 121 22.15 6.37 -9.70
C LEU A 121 22.36 7.82 -10.17
N PRO A 122 23.59 8.39 -10.16
CA PRO A 122 23.77 9.79 -10.60
C PRO A 122 23.43 10.04 -12.06
N LYS A 123 23.36 8.97 -12.89
CA LYS A 123 22.99 9.05 -14.30
C LYS A 123 21.49 8.81 -14.52
N ARG A 124 20.81 8.32 -13.49
CA ARG A 124 19.41 7.90 -13.55
C ARG A 124 18.46 8.80 -12.80
N GLU A 125 18.97 9.64 -11.90
CA GLU A 125 18.16 10.63 -11.20
C GLU A 125 17.47 11.57 -12.19
N SER A 126 16.23 11.89 -11.95
CA SER A 126 15.41 12.80 -12.76
C SER A 126 15.03 12.31 -14.15
N GLN A 127 15.35 11.08 -14.54
CA GLN A 127 14.88 10.50 -15.81
C GLN A 127 13.46 9.97 -15.64
N LYS A 128 12.62 10.20 -16.66
CA LYS A 128 11.26 9.71 -16.70
C LYS A 128 11.15 8.31 -17.30
N ALA A 129 10.06 7.63 -16.99
CA ALA A 129 9.68 6.38 -17.65
C ALA A 129 9.54 6.56 -19.18
N PRO A 130 9.81 5.49 -20.00
CA PRO A 130 10.24 4.16 -19.52
C PRO A 130 11.75 4.01 -19.30
N ASP A 131 12.55 5.02 -19.63
CA ASP A 131 14.00 4.91 -19.73
C ASP A 131 14.70 4.73 -18.37
N ASN A 132 14.04 5.13 -17.29
CA ASN A 132 14.58 5.05 -15.94
C ASN A 132 14.00 3.90 -15.09
N ILE A 133 13.28 2.97 -15.69
CA ILE A 133 12.88 1.71 -15.05
C ILE A 133 14.05 0.71 -15.13
N PHE A 134 14.14 -0.18 -14.16
CA PHE A 134 15.25 -1.14 -14.07
C PHE A 134 15.34 -2.06 -15.30
N ASP A 135 14.19 -2.55 -15.79
CA ASP A 135 14.08 -3.42 -16.96
C ASP A 135 12.78 -3.07 -17.71
N ARG A 136 12.84 -3.11 -19.04
CA ARG A 136 11.66 -2.87 -19.87
C ARG A 136 10.53 -3.86 -19.58
N ALA A 137 10.85 -5.12 -19.27
CA ALA A 137 9.87 -6.11 -18.89
C ALA A 137 9.12 -5.73 -17.60
N TYR A 138 9.76 -5.01 -16.68
CA TYR A 138 9.11 -4.51 -15.47
C TYR A 138 8.12 -3.40 -15.78
N TYR A 139 8.51 -2.47 -16.66
CA TYR A 139 7.58 -1.46 -17.15
C TYR A 139 6.34 -2.09 -17.81
N ASP A 140 6.55 -3.07 -18.69
CA ASP A 140 5.45 -3.74 -19.38
C ASP A 140 4.55 -4.52 -18.40
N ALA A 141 5.11 -5.09 -17.34
CA ALA A 141 4.36 -5.73 -16.26
C ALA A 141 3.51 -4.70 -15.48
N ASP A 142 4.09 -3.55 -15.12
CA ASP A 142 3.36 -2.47 -14.46
C ASP A 142 2.23 -1.94 -15.33
N MET A 143 2.48 -1.70 -16.63
CA MET A 143 1.44 -1.29 -17.57
C MET A 143 0.31 -2.32 -17.67
N GLY A 144 0.63 -3.61 -17.63
CA GLY A 144 -0.36 -4.68 -17.59
C GLY A 144 -1.24 -4.66 -16.34
N VAL A 145 -0.69 -4.30 -15.19
CA VAL A 145 -1.47 -4.11 -13.94
C VAL A 145 -2.35 -2.87 -14.05
N LEU A 146 -1.82 -1.75 -14.56
CA LEU A 146 -2.59 -0.51 -14.71
C LEU A 146 -3.75 -0.66 -15.70
N ASP A 147 -3.55 -1.41 -16.79
CA ASP A 147 -4.64 -1.74 -17.71
C ASP A 147 -5.78 -2.53 -17.03
N LYS A 148 -5.43 -3.48 -16.15
CA LYS A 148 -6.42 -4.19 -15.35
C LYS A 148 -7.13 -3.28 -14.35
N PHE A 149 -6.42 -2.37 -13.70
CA PHE A 149 -7.02 -1.38 -12.82
C PHE A 149 -8.08 -0.55 -13.55
N GLY A 150 -7.74 -0.01 -14.73
CA GLY A 150 -8.66 0.76 -15.56
C GLY A 150 -9.91 -0.02 -16.00
N LYS A 151 -9.86 -1.35 -15.99
CA LYS A 151 -10.98 -2.25 -16.31
C LYS A 151 -11.73 -2.77 -15.09
N GLY A 152 -11.28 -2.48 -13.87
CA GLY A 152 -11.80 -3.08 -12.64
C GLY A 152 -11.53 -4.59 -12.54
N ASP A 153 -10.51 -5.10 -13.25
CA ASP A 153 -10.12 -6.51 -13.25
C ASP A 153 -9.18 -6.84 -12.07
N HIS A 154 -9.70 -6.69 -10.86
CA HIS A 154 -8.95 -7.04 -9.64
C HIS A 154 -8.65 -8.54 -9.57
N ALA A 155 -9.56 -9.39 -10.04
CA ALA A 155 -9.33 -10.83 -10.14
C ALA A 155 -8.10 -11.14 -11.01
N GLY A 156 -8.00 -10.52 -12.18
CA GLY A 156 -6.87 -10.71 -13.08
C GLY A 156 -5.55 -10.16 -12.53
N VAL A 157 -5.57 -9.15 -11.64
CA VAL A 157 -4.37 -8.70 -10.93
C VAL A 157 -3.96 -9.73 -9.88
N ILE A 158 -4.89 -10.17 -9.03
CA ILE A 158 -4.63 -11.14 -7.95
C ILE A 158 -4.13 -12.47 -8.52
N ASP A 159 -4.79 -13.00 -9.57
CA ASP A 159 -4.40 -14.24 -10.23
C ASP A 159 -3.07 -14.12 -10.98
N GLY A 160 -2.74 -12.93 -11.45
CA GLY A 160 -1.48 -12.60 -12.11
C GLY A 160 -0.28 -12.44 -11.17
N MET A 161 -0.49 -12.45 -9.85
CA MET A 161 0.60 -12.20 -8.88
C MET A 161 1.81 -13.14 -9.01
N PRO A 162 1.66 -14.45 -9.29
CA PRO A 162 2.83 -15.31 -9.46
C PRO A 162 3.79 -14.83 -10.56
N GLU A 163 3.25 -14.24 -11.62
CA GLU A 163 4.06 -13.65 -12.69
C GLU A 163 4.55 -12.25 -12.36
N TYR A 164 3.66 -11.40 -11.82
CA TYR A 164 4.00 -10.02 -11.46
C TYR A 164 5.09 -9.94 -10.39
N ARG A 165 5.15 -10.89 -9.45
CA ARG A 165 6.23 -10.95 -8.45
C ARG A 165 7.62 -11.09 -9.04
N LYS A 166 7.77 -11.58 -10.29
CA LYS A 166 9.05 -11.63 -11.00
C LYS A 166 9.56 -10.24 -11.39
N ALA A 167 8.67 -9.26 -11.46
CA ALA A 167 9.00 -7.85 -11.65
C ALA A 167 9.29 -7.11 -10.33
N TYR A 168 9.36 -7.83 -9.21
CA TYR A 168 9.73 -7.31 -7.89
C TYR A 168 8.87 -6.13 -7.42
N PRO A 169 7.53 -6.24 -7.37
CA PRO A 169 6.72 -5.16 -6.83
C PRO A 169 7.04 -4.91 -5.35
N GLU A 170 6.93 -3.66 -4.91
CA GLU A 170 7.25 -3.28 -3.53
C GLU A 170 6.42 -4.06 -2.52
N GLY A 171 7.09 -4.62 -1.50
CA GLY A 171 6.45 -5.40 -0.46
C GLY A 171 5.61 -6.56 -1.00
N HIS A 172 6.02 -7.18 -2.10
CA HIS A 172 5.28 -8.22 -2.81
C HIS A 172 3.88 -7.78 -3.28
N PHE A 173 3.69 -6.47 -3.46
CA PHE A 173 2.41 -5.82 -3.78
C PHE A 173 1.35 -5.97 -2.68
N GLY A 174 1.77 -6.28 -1.47
CA GLY A 174 0.89 -6.55 -0.33
C GLY A 174 0.02 -5.37 0.07
N HIS A 175 0.49 -4.13 -0.11
CA HIS A 175 -0.30 -2.91 0.12
C HIS A 175 -1.57 -2.88 -0.75
N TYR A 176 -1.44 -3.16 -2.06
CA TYR A 176 -2.59 -3.26 -2.96
C TYR A 176 -3.44 -4.50 -2.65
N LEU A 177 -2.82 -5.67 -2.43
CA LEU A 177 -3.54 -6.92 -2.19
C LEU A 177 -4.44 -6.85 -0.96
N MET A 178 -3.97 -6.24 0.13
CA MET A 178 -4.79 -6.01 1.33
C MET A 178 -5.91 -5.01 1.08
N MET A 179 -5.64 -3.91 0.38
CA MET A 179 -6.67 -2.94 0.00
C MET A 179 -7.75 -3.59 -0.87
N ALA A 180 -7.36 -4.29 -1.93
CA ALA A 180 -8.29 -4.96 -2.83
C ALA A 180 -9.15 -5.98 -2.08
N ALA A 181 -8.56 -6.79 -1.19
CA ALA A 181 -9.29 -7.77 -0.40
C ALA A 181 -10.28 -7.13 0.58
N ALA A 182 -9.93 -5.98 1.18
CA ALA A 182 -10.86 -5.22 2.03
C ALA A 182 -12.05 -4.66 1.25
N LEU A 183 -11.91 -4.47 -0.05
CA LEU A 183 -12.95 -3.96 -0.96
C LEU A 183 -13.68 -5.08 -1.74
N GLY A 184 -13.52 -6.33 -1.36
CA GLY A 184 -14.18 -7.47 -2.01
C GLY A 184 -13.25 -8.41 -2.78
N GLY A 185 -11.97 -8.11 -2.87
CA GLY A 185 -10.96 -8.99 -3.48
C GLY A 185 -11.22 -9.20 -4.98
N ARG A 186 -11.35 -10.45 -5.38
CA ARG A 186 -11.62 -10.84 -6.78
C ARG A 186 -12.96 -10.32 -7.32
N ASP A 187 -13.92 -10.09 -6.42
CA ASP A 187 -15.26 -9.64 -6.79
C ASP A 187 -15.38 -8.11 -6.82
N CYS A 188 -14.30 -7.38 -6.48
CA CYS A 188 -14.28 -5.92 -6.55
C CYS A 188 -14.39 -5.46 -8.00
N THR A 189 -15.28 -4.50 -8.26
CA THR A 189 -15.56 -3.97 -9.60
C THR A 189 -15.11 -2.51 -9.78
N ALA A 190 -14.47 -1.93 -8.77
CA ALA A 190 -14.00 -0.55 -8.83
C ALA A 190 -12.95 -0.37 -9.94
N THR A 191 -13.16 0.60 -10.81
CA THR A 191 -12.17 0.98 -11.82
C THR A 191 -11.14 1.94 -11.23
N GLY A 192 -9.89 1.76 -11.61
CA GLY A 192 -8.81 2.66 -11.22
C GLY A 192 -8.66 3.82 -12.18
N GLU A 193 -8.69 5.04 -11.65
CA GLU A 193 -8.38 6.26 -12.38
C GLU A 193 -6.95 6.70 -12.05
N LEU A 194 -6.13 6.89 -13.08
CA LEU A 194 -4.78 7.43 -12.94
C LEU A 194 -4.86 8.96 -12.82
N PHE A 195 -4.39 9.52 -11.72
CA PHE A 195 -4.33 10.97 -11.53
C PHE A 195 -2.89 11.51 -11.43
N SER A 196 -1.91 10.68 -11.77
CA SER A 196 -0.54 11.08 -12.07
C SER A 196 -0.04 10.37 -13.32
N GLU A 197 1.02 10.91 -13.92
CA GLU A 197 1.81 10.15 -14.89
C GLU A 197 2.49 8.97 -14.17
N TYR A 198 2.75 7.90 -14.90
CA TYR A 198 3.63 6.85 -14.41
C TYR A 198 5.06 7.36 -14.46
N GLU A 199 5.74 7.33 -13.33
CA GLU A 199 7.11 7.76 -13.19
C GLU A 199 8.03 6.59 -12.85
N ALA A 200 9.26 6.66 -13.35
CA ALA A 200 10.32 5.73 -12.99
C ALA A 200 11.40 6.46 -12.19
N SER A 201 11.56 6.10 -10.93
CA SER A 201 12.55 6.69 -10.04
C SER A 201 13.63 5.67 -9.70
N VAL A 202 14.86 5.92 -10.16
CA VAL A 202 16.05 5.10 -9.88
C VAL A 202 15.87 3.58 -10.11
N GLY A 203 15.02 3.24 -11.07
CA GLY A 203 14.69 1.86 -11.44
C GLY A 203 13.32 1.38 -11.00
N THR A 204 12.63 2.11 -10.11
CA THR A 204 11.31 1.74 -9.56
C THR A 204 10.18 2.43 -10.30
N GLY A 205 9.02 1.78 -10.41
CA GLY A 205 7.81 2.34 -11.00
C GLY A 205 6.87 2.93 -9.95
N GLN A 206 6.31 4.11 -10.23
CA GLN A 206 5.43 4.84 -9.31
C GLN A 206 4.28 5.49 -10.06
N VAL A 207 3.10 5.47 -9.47
CA VAL A 207 1.88 6.06 -10.02
C VAL A 207 0.86 6.28 -8.92
N HIS A 208 -0.01 7.26 -9.07
CA HIS A 208 -1.15 7.46 -8.19
C HIS A 208 -2.42 6.99 -8.87
N VAL A 209 -3.18 6.13 -8.20
CA VAL A 209 -4.44 5.56 -8.69
C VAL A 209 -5.52 5.78 -7.65
N TRP A 210 -6.67 6.24 -8.09
CA TRP A 210 -7.89 6.36 -7.29
C TRP A 210 -8.90 5.30 -7.70
N PHE A 211 -9.50 4.62 -6.74
CA PHE A 211 -10.59 3.68 -6.94
C PHE A 211 -11.85 4.26 -6.30
N GLU A 212 -12.76 4.76 -7.14
CA GLU A 212 -14.05 5.26 -6.68
C GLU A 212 -14.99 4.08 -6.37
N ARG A 213 -15.77 4.24 -5.30
CA ARG A 213 -16.77 3.23 -4.96
C ARG A 213 -17.87 3.22 -6.00
N PRO A 214 -18.15 2.08 -6.68
CA PRO A 214 -19.26 1.97 -7.62
C PRO A 214 -20.63 2.19 -6.95
N GLU A 215 -21.65 2.65 -7.69
CA GLU A 215 -22.99 2.90 -7.17
C GLU A 215 -23.62 1.67 -6.49
N GLY A 216 -23.34 0.44 -7.00
CA GLY A 216 -23.79 -0.81 -6.44
C GLY A 216 -23.00 -1.32 -5.23
N GLY A 217 -21.91 -0.67 -4.85
CA GLY A 217 -20.96 -1.15 -3.86
C GLY A 217 -19.64 -1.58 -4.48
N TRP A 218 -18.76 -2.16 -3.67
CA TRP A 218 -17.44 -2.61 -4.12
C TRP A 218 -17.49 -3.90 -4.95
N THR A 219 -18.51 -4.74 -4.72
CA THR A 219 -18.70 -6.03 -5.39
C THR A 219 -19.99 -6.04 -6.22
N ALA A 220 -19.98 -6.79 -7.32
CA ALA A 220 -21.16 -6.99 -8.18
C ALA A 220 -22.18 -7.96 -7.56
#